data_4b102e977c8f612293276591f70d8b4e
#
_entry.id   4b102e977c8f612293276591f70d8b4e
#
_cell.length_a   1.000
_cell.length_b   1.000
_cell.length_c   1.000
_cell.angle_alpha   90.00
_cell.angle_beta   90.00
_cell.angle_gamma   90.00
#
_symmetry.space_group_name_H-M   'P 1'
#
loop_
_entity.id
_entity.type
_entity.pdbx_description
1 polymer ?
#
loop_
_entity_poly.entity_id
_entity_poly.type
_entity_poly.pdbx_seq_one_letter_code
_entity_poly.pdbx_strand_id
1 'polypeptide(L)'
;MATLVKLNGVSPTIGDGVWLAPTAVLIGDVRIGDRATVWYGAVLRADFDYIEVGAESSIQDNAVLHCAEGVPTIVGSRVTVGHGALLEACTIGDETVVGMGSIVLHHAHVGVGAMLAAGTVVPERATIAPSVLAAGVPAREKKPLGGSAERWTNTAADDYQELRERYLSTAIARRADRRTPIPAMTMTTRS
;
A
#
# COMPACT_ATOMS: atom_id res chain seq x y z
N MET A 1 -16.06 5.66 6.86
CA MET A 1 -15.52 4.28 6.95
C MET A 1 -15.11 3.88 5.55
N ALA A 2 -14.05 3.08 5.41
CA ALA A 2 -13.65 2.53 4.11
C ALA A 2 -14.81 1.81 3.42
N THR A 3 -14.77 1.74 2.09
CA THR A 3 -15.76 1.03 1.29
C THR A 3 -15.33 -0.43 1.10
N LEU A 4 -16.04 -1.37 1.71
CA LEU A 4 -15.82 -2.82 1.53
C LEU A 4 -16.93 -3.37 0.65
N VAL A 5 -16.57 -3.90 -0.51
CA VAL A 5 -17.53 -4.40 -1.51
C VAL A 5 -17.48 -5.92 -1.58
N LYS A 6 -18.61 -6.56 -1.30
CA LYS A 6 -18.77 -7.98 -1.55
C LYS A 6 -18.96 -8.22 -3.05
N LEU A 7 -18.13 -9.06 -3.65
CA LEU A 7 -18.20 -9.44 -5.07
C LEU A 7 -18.28 -10.96 -5.18
N ASN A 8 -19.22 -11.46 -5.99
CA ASN A 8 -19.42 -12.91 -6.21
C ASN A 8 -19.51 -13.74 -4.91
N GLY A 9 -20.09 -13.18 -3.87
CA GLY A 9 -20.22 -13.86 -2.58
C GLY A 9 -19.01 -13.72 -1.64
N VAL A 10 -17.89 -13.19 -2.10
CA VAL A 10 -16.66 -12.99 -1.32
C VAL A 10 -16.53 -11.56 -0.86
N SER A 11 -16.19 -11.35 0.41
CA SER A 11 -15.96 -10.04 1.02
C SER A 11 -14.51 -9.91 1.46
N PRO A 12 -13.96 -8.69 1.51
CA PRO A 12 -12.63 -8.47 2.08
C PRO A 12 -12.51 -9.01 3.51
N THR A 13 -11.36 -9.62 3.80
CA THR A 13 -10.97 -10.10 5.15
C THR A 13 -9.94 -9.14 5.73
N ILE A 14 -10.19 -8.68 6.95
CA ILE A 14 -9.36 -7.64 7.59
C ILE A 14 -8.81 -8.20 8.90
N GLY A 15 -7.49 -8.20 9.02
CA GLY A 15 -6.77 -8.64 10.22
C GLY A 15 -6.93 -7.72 11.42
N ASP A 16 -6.32 -8.10 12.51
CA ASP A 16 -6.39 -7.36 13.77
C ASP A 16 -5.58 -6.06 13.69
N GLY A 17 -6.11 -5.01 14.29
CA GLY A 17 -5.45 -3.73 14.39
C GLY A 17 -5.19 -3.02 13.04
N VAL A 18 -5.80 -3.43 11.95
CA VAL A 18 -5.69 -2.76 10.65
C VAL A 18 -6.30 -1.36 10.72
N TRP A 19 -5.66 -0.39 10.06
CA TRP A 19 -6.23 0.92 9.84
C TRP A 19 -6.59 1.12 8.36
N LEU A 20 -7.85 1.45 8.10
CA LEU A 20 -8.37 1.76 6.77
C LEU A 20 -8.81 3.22 6.71
N ALA A 21 -8.28 3.99 5.77
CA ALA A 21 -8.72 5.35 5.52
C ALA A 21 -10.20 5.38 5.08
N PRO A 22 -10.97 6.42 5.44
CA PRO A 22 -12.40 6.50 5.09
C PRO A 22 -12.69 6.44 3.58
N THR A 23 -11.72 6.77 2.74
CA THR A 23 -11.83 6.77 1.26
C THR A 23 -11.12 5.58 0.60
N ALA A 24 -10.59 4.64 1.36
CA ALA A 24 -10.07 3.40 0.83
C ALA A 24 -11.21 2.51 0.32
N VAL A 25 -10.97 1.79 -0.79
CA VAL A 25 -11.94 0.89 -1.43
C VAL A 25 -11.33 -0.49 -1.59
N LEU A 26 -11.98 -1.51 -1.00
CA LEU A 26 -11.56 -2.90 -1.08
C LEU A 26 -12.71 -3.72 -1.69
N ILE A 27 -12.46 -4.47 -2.76
CA ILE A 27 -13.48 -5.17 -3.55
C ILE A 27 -13.10 -6.65 -3.72
N GLY A 28 -14.01 -7.56 -3.37
CA GLY A 28 -13.85 -9.00 -3.59
C GLY A 28 -12.90 -9.67 -2.58
N ASP A 29 -12.10 -10.64 -3.03
CA ASP A 29 -11.20 -11.43 -2.18
C ASP A 29 -9.90 -10.67 -1.85
N VAL A 30 -10.03 -9.61 -1.08
CA VAL A 30 -8.91 -8.83 -0.53
C VAL A 30 -8.62 -9.30 0.89
N ARG A 31 -7.39 -9.71 1.16
CA ARG A 31 -6.94 -10.21 2.47
C ARG A 31 -5.90 -9.27 3.03
N ILE A 32 -6.22 -8.60 4.13
CA ILE A 32 -5.34 -7.64 4.79
C ILE A 32 -4.81 -8.23 6.09
N GLY A 33 -3.50 -8.38 6.19
CA GLY A 33 -2.80 -8.87 7.37
C GLY A 33 -2.84 -7.91 8.55
N ASP A 34 -2.52 -8.44 9.73
CA ASP A 34 -2.58 -7.70 10.98
C ASP A 34 -1.74 -6.41 10.94
N ARG A 35 -2.26 -5.36 11.56
CA ARG A 35 -1.61 -4.07 11.72
C ARG A 35 -1.22 -3.37 10.40
N ALA A 36 -1.66 -3.87 9.24
CA ALA A 36 -1.47 -3.20 7.97
C ALA A 36 -2.29 -1.90 7.88
N THR A 37 -1.92 -1.03 6.95
CA THR A 37 -2.61 0.24 6.72
C THR A 37 -2.96 0.41 5.25
N VAL A 38 -4.18 0.90 4.98
CA VAL A 38 -4.63 1.26 3.63
C VAL A 38 -5.09 2.73 3.65
N TRP A 39 -4.35 3.58 2.94
CA TRP A 39 -4.46 5.03 3.03
C TRP A 39 -5.51 5.61 2.09
N TYR A 40 -5.61 6.94 2.07
CA TYR A 40 -6.70 7.65 1.38
C TYR A 40 -6.69 7.42 -0.13
N GLY A 41 -7.85 7.09 -0.69
CA GLY A 41 -8.01 6.89 -2.12
C GLY A 41 -7.37 5.62 -2.68
N ALA A 42 -6.74 4.79 -1.85
CA ALA A 42 -6.21 3.50 -2.30
C ALA A 42 -7.35 2.56 -2.71
N VAL A 43 -7.17 1.83 -3.82
CA VAL A 43 -8.15 0.88 -4.38
C VAL A 43 -7.50 -0.49 -4.52
N LEU A 44 -8.08 -1.48 -3.84
CA LEU A 44 -7.69 -2.89 -3.96
C LEU A 44 -8.86 -3.65 -4.58
N ARG A 45 -8.74 -4.05 -5.86
CA ARG A 45 -9.82 -4.67 -6.60
C ARG A 45 -9.47 -6.10 -7.02
N ALA A 46 -10.03 -7.05 -6.28
CA ALA A 46 -9.84 -8.50 -6.41
C ALA A 46 -11.08 -9.13 -7.09
N ASP A 47 -11.22 -8.91 -8.38
CA ASP A 47 -12.37 -9.37 -9.17
C ASP A 47 -12.06 -10.58 -10.07
N PHE A 48 -10.80 -10.90 -10.32
CA PHE A 48 -10.37 -12.07 -11.11
C PHE A 48 -9.66 -13.13 -10.26
N ASP A 49 -8.93 -12.72 -9.24
CA ASP A 49 -8.24 -13.57 -8.28
C ASP A 49 -8.18 -12.82 -6.94
N TYR A 50 -7.39 -13.28 -5.96
CA TYR A 50 -7.25 -12.58 -4.68
C TYR A 50 -6.12 -11.54 -4.70
N ILE A 51 -6.22 -10.61 -3.74
CA ILE A 51 -5.15 -9.70 -3.35
C ILE A 51 -4.80 -10.00 -1.89
N GLU A 52 -3.52 -10.19 -1.60
CA GLU A 52 -3.02 -10.37 -0.25
C GLU A 52 -2.05 -9.27 0.11
N VAL A 53 -2.23 -8.69 1.29
CA VAL A 53 -1.35 -7.68 1.88
C VAL A 53 -0.89 -8.21 3.23
N GLY A 54 0.39 -8.47 3.37
CA GLY A 54 1.01 -9.00 4.58
C GLY A 54 0.95 -8.05 5.77
N ALA A 55 1.23 -8.60 6.93
CA ALA A 55 1.17 -7.87 8.21
C ALA A 55 2.10 -6.65 8.21
N GLU A 56 1.68 -5.58 8.91
CA GLU A 56 2.44 -4.34 9.08
C GLU A 56 2.80 -3.60 7.78
N SER A 57 2.22 -4.00 6.64
CA SER A 57 2.43 -3.33 5.36
C SER A 57 1.58 -2.08 5.21
N SER A 58 2.07 -1.13 4.43
CA SER A 58 1.41 0.16 4.20
C SER A 58 1.11 0.36 2.72
N ILE A 59 -0.17 0.42 2.36
CA ILE A 59 -0.65 0.74 1.01
C ILE A 59 -1.04 2.22 0.99
N GLN A 60 -0.18 3.07 0.43
CA GLN A 60 -0.28 4.52 0.56
C GLN A 60 -1.36 5.13 -0.34
N ASP A 61 -1.53 6.45 -0.19
CA ASP A 61 -2.60 7.20 -0.84
C ASP A 61 -2.61 7.01 -2.34
N ASN A 62 -3.81 6.77 -2.90
CA ASN A 62 -4.05 6.58 -4.32
C ASN A 62 -3.29 5.41 -4.98
N ALA A 63 -2.70 4.50 -4.20
CA ALA A 63 -2.17 3.27 -4.76
C ALA A 63 -3.30 2.38 -5.27
N VAL A 64 -3.05 1.68 -6.38
CA VAL A 64 -4.02 0.73 -6.96
C VAL A 64 -3.39 -0.65 -7.03
N LEU A 65 -4.07 -1.61 -6.43
CA LEU A 65 -3.73 -3.03 -6.52
C LEU A 65 -4.83 -3.77 -7.28
N HIS A 66 -4.44 -4.53 -8.29
CA HIS A 66 -5.34 -5.34 -9.09
C HIS A 66 -4.74 -6.72 -9.33
N CYS A 67 -5.57 -7.72 -9.55
CA CYS A 67 -5.19 -9.07 -9.92
C CYS A 67 -5.59 -9.37 -11.36
N ALA A 68 -5.09 -10.47 -11.92
CA ALA A 68 -5.53 -10.99 -13.21
C ALA A 68 -6.11 -12.41 -13.03
N GLU A 69 -6.76 -12.94 -14.05
CA GLU A 69 -7.33 -14.29 -14.01
C GLU A 69 -6.25 -15.35 -13.73
N GLY A 70 -6.40 -16.06 -12.61
CA GLY A 70 -5.45 -17.07 -12.14
C GLY A 70 -4.09 -16.50 -11.67
N VAL A 71 -3.97 -15.17 -11.47
CA VAL A 71 -2.74 -14.54 -11.03
C VAL A 71 -3.04 -13.49 -9.96
N PRO A 72 -2.82 -13.81 -8.69
CA PRO A 72 -3.04 -12.89 -7.58
C PRO A 72 -2.04 -11.74 -7.56
N THR A 73 -2.34 -10.70 -6.81
CA THR A 73 -1.36 -9.71 -6.37
C THR A 73 -1.02 -9.96 -4.92
N ILE A 74 0.25 -10.24 -4.65
CA ILE A 74 0.76 -10.57 -3.31
C ILE A 74 1.76 -9.49 -2.87
N VAL A 75 1.46 -8.86 -1.76
CA VAL A 75 2.35 -7.93 -1.06
C VAL A 75 2.74 -8.58 0.26
N GLY A 76 4.02 -8.81 0.46
CA GLY A 76 4.57 -9.40 1.68
C GLY A 76 4.33 -8.57 2.93
N SER A 77 4.95 -8.97 4.04
CA SER A 77 4.87 -8.26 5.31
C SER A 77 5.86 -7.10 5.37
N ARG A 78 5.53 -6.06 6.14
CA ARG A 78 6.37 -4.86 6.36
C ARG A 78 6.75 -4.15 5.05
N VAL A 79 5.94 -4.29 4.00
CA VAL A 79 6.12 -3.62 2.71
C VAL A 79 5.55 -2.22 2.74
N THR A 80 6.28 -1.26 2.16
CA THR A 80 5.77 0.08 1.93
C THR A 80 5.48 0.27 0.44
N VAL A 81 4.19 0.33 0.07
CA VAL A 81 3.74 0.66 -1.28
C VAL A 81 3.48 2.17 -1.35
N GLY A 82 4.32 2.88 -2.06
CA GLY A 82 4.34 4.34 -2.15
C GLY A 82 3.11 4.93 -2.82
N HIS A 83 2.85 6.21 -2.54
CA HIS A 83 1.72 6.96 -3.06
C HIS A 83 1.57 6.83 -4.59
N GLY A 84 0.38 6.53 -5.07
CA GLY A 84 0.09 6.41 -6.49
C GLY A 84 0.75 5.24 -7.21
N ALA A 85 1.35 4.29 -6.52
CA ALA A 85 1.90 3.09 -7.15
C ALA A 85 0.79 2.18 -7.71
N LEU A 86 1.10 1.48 -8.81
CA LEU A 86 0.21 0.55 -9.49
C LEU A 86 0.82 -0.86 -9.46
N LEU A 87 0.13 -1.80 -8.84
CA LEU A 87 0.55 -3.20 -8.75
C LEU A 87 -0.50 -4.07 -9.40
N GLU A 88 -0.12 -4.87 -10.39
CA GLU A 88 -1.06 -5.75 -11.08
C GLU A 88 -0.49 -7.14 -11.28
N ALA A 89 -1.15 -8.14 -10.67
CA ALA A 89 -0.85 -9.57 -10.83
C ALA A 89 0.65 -9.88 -10.61
N CYS A 90 1.21 -9.38 -9.51
CA CYS A 90 2.65 -9.43 -9.21
C CYS A 90 2.90 -9.83 -7.75
N THR A 91 4.16 -10.12 -7.44
CA THR A 91 4.59 -10.46 -6.08
C THR A 91 5.65 -9.49 -5.59
N ILE A 92 5.42 -8.91 -4.41
CA ILE A 92 6.35 -8.04 -3.71
C ILE A 92 6.81 -8.77 -2.44
N GLY A 93 8.10 -9.02 -2.33
CA GLY A 93 8.71 -9.66 -1.16
C GLY A 93 8.64 -8.79 0.11
N ASP A 94 8.79 -9.42 1.25
CA ASP A 94 8.78 -8.77 2.56
C ASP A 94 9.77 -7.61 2.63
N GLU A 95 9.50 -6.63 3.50
CA GLU A 95 10.39 -5.50 3.79
C GLU A 95 10.79 -4.65 2.56
N THR A 96 10.07 -4.79 1.44
CA THR A 96 10.31 -4.04 0.21
C THR A 96 9.72 -2.63 0.28
N VAL A 97 10.42 -1.66 -0.33
CA VAL A 97 9.87 -0.33 -0.57
C VAL A 97 9.59 -0.16 -2.07
N VAL A 98 8.32 -0.06 -2.42
CA VAL A 98 7.86 0.32 -3.76
C VAL A 98 7.74 1.84 -3.80
N GLY A 99 8.61 2.53 -4.52
CA GLY A 99 8.65 3.99 -4.59
C GLY A 99 7.36 4.59 -5.17
N MET A 100 7.08 5.84 -4.84
CA MET A 100 5.91 6.58 -5.30
C MET A 100 5.76 6.53 -6.83
N GLY A 101 4.52 6.28 -7.31
CA GLY A 101 4.22 6.23 -8.74
C GLY A 101 4.88 5.09 -9.50
N SER A 102 5.46 4.10 -8.82
CA SER A 102 6.02 2.92 -9.49
C SER A 102 4.90 2.04 -10.05
N ILE A 103 5.21 1.31 -11.13
CA ILE A 103 4.30 0.37 -11.78
C ILE A 103 4.97 -1.00 -11.79
N VAL A 104 4.28 -2.03 -11.28
CA VAL A 104 4.75 -3.42 -11.31
C VAL A 104 3.71 -4.26 -12.04
N LEU A 105 4.15 -4.88 -13.16
CA LEU A 105 3.26 -5.56 -14.10
C LEU A 105 3.18 -7.07 -13.83
N HIS A 106 2.30 -7.74 -14.60
CA HIS A 106 1.95 -9.14 -14.49
C HIS A 106 3.16 -10.08 -14.35
N HIS A 107 3.07 -11.02 -13.42
CA HIS A 107 4.10 -12.02 -13.14
C HIS A 107 5.46 -11.44 -12.74
N ALA A 108 5.56 -10.14 -12.50
CA ALA A 108 6.80 -9.56 -11.99
C ALA A 108 6.99 -9.96 -10.53
N HIS A 109 8.25 -10.13 -10.15
CA HIS A 109 8.65 -10.47 -8.79
C HIS A 109 9.68 -9.47 -8.28
N VAL A 110 9.41 -8.84 -7.14
CA VAL A 110 10.36 -7.95 -6.45
C VAL A 110 10.81 -8.65 -5.18
N GLY A 111 12.11 -8.90 -5.08
CA GLY A 111 12.73 -9.66 -3.99
C GLY A 111 12.68 -8.93 -2.65
N VAL A 112 12.82 -9.71 -1.57
CA VAL A 112 12.78 -9.25 -0.17
C VAL A 112 13.77 -8.10 0.06
N GLY A 113 13.34 -7.06 0.78
CA GLY A 113 14.18 -5.94 1.15
C GLY A 113 14.70 -5.10 -0.04
N ALA A 114 14.14 -5.27 -1.23
CA ALA A 114 14.50 -4.43 -2.37
C ALA A 114 13.83 -3.05 -2.28
N MET A 115 14.38 -2.09 -3.01
CA MET A 115 13.78 -0.78 -3.18
C MET A 115 13.61 -0.45 -4.66
N LEU A 116 12.38 -0.12 -5.05
CA LEU A 116 12.10 0.52 -6.33
C LEU A 116 12.14 2.04 -6.13
N ALA A 117 12.95 2.74 -6.90
CA ALA A 117 12.93 4.20 -6.91
C ALA A 117 11.59 4.73 -7.43
N ALA A 118 11.22 5.95 -7.06
CA ALA A 118 9.97 6.57 -7.53
C ALA A 118 9.86 6.56 -9.06
N GLY A 119 8.66 6.27 -9.58
CA GLY A 119 8.37 6.22 -11.01
C GLY A 119 9.00 5.02 -11.75
N THR A 120 9.50 4.01 -11.05
CA THR A 120 10.06 2.81 -11.69
C THR A 120 8.96 1.95 -12.32
N VAL A 121 9.20 1.43 -13.52
CA VAL A 121 8.31 0.47 -14.18
C VAL A 121 8.99 -0.90 -14.26
N VAL A 122 8.51 -1.86 -13.48
CA VAL A 122 8.94 -3.26 -13.52
C VAL A 122 8.11 -3.98 -14.58
N PRO A 123 8.71 -4.41 -15.71
CA PRO A 123 7.98 -5.05 -16.79
C PRO A 123 7.40 -6.41 -16.39
N GLU A 124 6.47 -6.87 -17.22
CA GLU A 124 5.91 -8.23 -17.12
C GLU A 124 7.01 -9.30 -17.04
N ARG A 125 6.85 -10.26 -16.14
CA ARG A 125 7.77 -11.40 -15.88
C ARG A 125 9.19 -10.99 -15.45
N ALA A 126 9.44 -9.72 -15.18
CA ALA A 126 10.73 -9.29 -14.70
C ALA A 126 10.92 -9.69 -13.22
N THR A 127 12.17 -9.99 -12.89
CA THR A 127 12.56 -10.25 -11.48
C THR A 127 13.56 -9.20 -11.05
N ILE A 128 13.33 -8.63 -9.88
CA ILE A 128 14.27 -7.75 -9.16
C ILE A 128 14.84 -8.57 -7.99
N ALA A 129 16.15 -8.64 -7.88
CA ALA A 129 16.82 -9.40 -6.82
C ALA A 129 16.54 -8.82 -5.42
N PRO A 130 16.69 -9.61 -4.36
CA PRO A 130 16.60 -9.11 -2.99
C PRO A 130 17.67 -8.05 -2.68
N SER A 131 17.34 -7.12 -1.79
CA SER A 131 18.26 -6.13 -1.22
C SER A 131 19.01 -5.28 -2.28
N VAL A 132 18.35 -4.96 -3.39
CA VAL A 132 18.89 -4.06 -4.42
C VAL A 132 18.03 -2.80 -4.59
N LEU A 133 18.66 -1.73 -5.05
CA LEU A 133 17.97 -0.57 -5.59
C LEU A 133 17.76 -0.78 -7.09
N ALA A 134 16.50 -0.80 -7.52
CA ALA A 134 16.13 -0.80 -8.93
C ALA A 134 15.47 0.52 -9.33
N ALA A 135 15.70 0.98 -10.55
CA ALA A 135 15.15 2.25 -11.04
C ALA A 135 15.02 2.28 -12.56
N GLY A 136 14.09 3.10 -13.05
CA GLY A 136 13.95 3.45 -14.47
C GLY A 136 12.74 2.82 -15.15
N VAL A 137 12.57 3.16 -16.44
CA VAL A 137 11.53 2.68 -17.35
C VAL A 137 12.22 2.16 -18.62
N PRO A 138 12.35 0.84 -18.78
CA PRO A 138 12.04 -0.23 -17.82
C PRO A 138 13.02 -0.27 -16.65
N ALA A 139 12.60 -0.89 -15.55
CA ALA A 139 13.40 -1.11 -14.35
C ALA A 139 14.74 -1.80 -14.65
N ARG A 140 15.79 -1.34 -14.01
CA ARG A 140 17.10 -2.00 -13.98
C ARG A 140 17.65 -1.94 -12.56
N GLU A 141 18.23 -3.02 -12.12
CA GLU A 141 19.03 -3.02 -10.89
C GLU A 141 20.21 -2.07 -11.04
N LYS A 142 20.39 -1.18 -10.08
CA LYS A 142 21.44 -0.14 -10.11
C LYS A 142 22.62 -0.53 -9.27
N LYS A 143 22.36 -1.05 -8.07
CA LYS A 143 23.39 -1.41 -7.10
C LYS A 143 22.75 -2.19 -5.94
N PRO A 144 23.54 -2.91 -5.14
CA PRO A 144 23.09 -3.36 -3.83
C PRO A 144 22.55 -2.18 -3.01
N LEU A 145 21.56 -2.45 -2.18
CA LEU A 145 20.98 -1.44 -1.32
C LEU A 145 22.06 -0.90 -0.38
N GLY A 146 22.04 0.40 -0.12
CA GLY A 146 23.02 1.05 0.74
C GLY A 146 22.71 2.52 0.97
N GLY A 147 23.34 3.12 1.96
CA GLY A 147 23.25 4.54 2.27
C GLY A 147 21.83 4.97 2.72
N SER A 148 21.29 6.03 2.11
CA SER A 148 19.96 6.54 2.47
C SER A 148 18.82 5.62 2.04
N ALA A 149 18.97 4.89 0.93
CA ALA A 149 17.97 3.94 0.45
C ALA A 149 17.81 2.77 1.42
N GLU A 150 18.91 2.19 1.87
CA GLU A 150 18.90 1.12 2.87
C GLU A 150 18.31 1.57 4.21
N ARG A 151 18.73 2.75 4.70
CA ARG A 151 18.12 3.31 5.92
C ARG A 151 16.61 3.44 5.80
N TRP A 152 16.15 4.00 4.66
CA TRP A 152 14.71 4.16 4.44
C TRP A 152 13.99 2.80 4.37
N THR A 153 14.53 1.83 3.65
CA THR A 153 13.94 0.49 3.57
C THR A 153 13.82 -0.17 4.95
N ASN A 154 14.82 0.03 5.81
CA ASN A 154 14.83 -0.55 7.16
C ASN A 154 13.85 0.14 8.13
N THR A 155 13.50 1.41 7.92
CA THR A 155 12.65 2.17 8.85
C THR A 155 11.24 2.44 8.35
N ALA A 156 10.99 2.35 7.05
CA ALA A 156 9.73 2.77 6.45
C ALA A 156 8.51 2.08 7.07
N ALA A 157 8.57 0.78 7.34
CA ALA A 157 7.47 0.06 7.97
C ALA A 157 7.22 0.58 9.39
N ASP A 158 8.26 0.81 10.19
CA ASP A 158 8.14 1.31 11.56
C ASP A 158 7.56 2.71 11.60
N ASP A 159 7.99 3.61 10.70
CA ASP A 159 7.44 4.97 10.56
C ASP A 159 5.93 4.92 10.27
N TYR A 160 5.49 3.99 9.42
CA TYR A 160 4.06 3.83 9.13
C TYR A 160 3.29 3.12 10.25
N GLN A 161 3.92 2.28 11.07
CA GLN A 161 3.29 1.76 12.29
C GLN A 161 3.08 2.87 13.33
N GLU A 162 4.05 3.75 13.55
CA GLU A 162 3.86 4.92 14.41
C GLU A 162 2.73 5.83 13.91
N LEU A 163 2.70 6.08 12.60
CA LEU A 163 1.65 6.90 11.99
C LEU A 163 0.27 6.25 12.14
N ARG A 164 0.17 4.93 11.97
CA ARG A 164 -1.05 4.17 12.21
C ARG A 164 -1.59 4.39 13.64
N GLU A 165 -0.73 4.31 14.68
CA GLU A 165 -1.15 4.54 16.07
C GLU A 165 -1.71 5.96 16.26
N ARG A 166 -1.09 6.98 15.66
CA ARG A 166 -1.60 8.36 15.70
C ARG A 166 -2.99 8.46 15.07
N TYR A 167 -3.22 7.80 13.95
CA TYR A 167 -4.53 7.83 13.28
C TYR A 167 -5.60 7.06 14.06
N LEU A 168 -5.27 5.91 14.63
CA LEU A 168 -6.19 5.15 15.48
C LEU A 168 -6.59 5.95 16.73
N SER A 169 -5.65 6.58 17.42
CA SER A 169 -5.93 7.40 18.60
C SER A 169 -6.81 8.62 18.25
N THR A 170 -6.56 9.27 17.12
CA THR A 170 -7.37 10.39 16.63
C THR A 170 -8.78 9.95 16.25
N ALA A 171 -8.95 8.77 15.65
CA ALA A 171 -10.25 8.23 15.29
C ALA A 171 -11.08 7.88 16.54
N ILE A 172 -10.46 7.38 17.60
CA ILE A 172 -11.11 7.13 18.90
C ILE A 172 -11.56 8.45 19.52
N ALA A 173 -10.70 9.47 19.55
CA ALA A 173 -11.04 10.78 20.07
C ALA A 173 -12.23 11.42 19.31
N ARG A 174 -12.26 11.33 17.99
CA ARG A 174 -13.40 11.83 17.16
C ARG A 174 -14.68 11.06 17.38
N ARG A 175 -14.64 9.76 17.70
CA ARG A 175 -15.85 8.99 18.07
C ARG A 175 -16.41 9.42 19.43
N ALA A 176 -15.55 9.81 20.37
CA ALA A 176 -15.95 10.34 21.67
C ALA A 176 -16.57 11.74 21.57
N ASP A 177 -16.13 12.57 20.61
CA ASP A 177 -16.47 14.00 20.48
C ASP A 177 -17.56 14.28 19.41
N ARG A 178 -18.44 13.34 19.11
CA ARG A 178 -19.56 13.55 18.16
C ARG A 178 -20.58 14.60 18.60
N ARG A 179 -20.34 15.34 19.69
CA ARG A 179 -21.24 16.37 20.21
C ARG A 179 -20.78 17.80 19.93
N THR A 180 -19.61 18.04 19.33
CA THR A 180 -19.14 19.38 19.00
C THR A 180 -19.31 19.65 17.51
N PRO A 181 -20.12 20.66 17.10
CA PRO A 181 -20.25 21.06 15.70
C PRO A 181 -18.90 21.62 15.21
N ILE A 182 -18.51 21.27 13.99
CA ILE A 182 -17.35 21.87 13.33
C ILE A 182 -17.65 23.37 13.13
N PRO A 183 -16.83 24.31 13.65
CA PRO A 183 -17.04 25.73 13.39
C PRO A 183 -16.97 25.99 11.88
N ALA A 184 -17.95 26.74 11.36
CA ALA A 184 -17.97 27.13 9.96
C ALA A 184 -16.68 27.89 9.62
N MET A 185 -16.00 27.43 8.58
CA MET A 185 -14.79 28.06 8.05
C MET A 185 -15.20 29.41 7.41
N THR A 186 -14.95 30.50 8.12
CA THR A 186 -15.20 31.86 7.60
C THR A 186 -14.14 32.14 6.55
N MET A 187 -14.51 32.12 5.27
CA MET A 187 -13.66 32.64 4.21
C MET A 187 -13.54 34.15 4.37
N THR A 188 -12.39 34.62 4.82
CA THR A 188 -12.05 36.05 4.78
C THR A 188 -11.63 36.36 3.34
N THR A 189 -12.52 36.98 2.57
CA THR A 189 -12.16 37.63 1.30
C THR A 189 -11.28 38.82 1.63
N ARG A 190 -10.02 38.75 1.27
CA ARG A 190 -9.17 39.98 1.23
C ARG A 190 -9.55 40.76 -0.03
N SER A 191 -10.09 41.95 0.20
CA SER A 191 -10.22 43.05 -0.78
C SER A 191 -8.85 43.63 -1.15
#